data_2f765f319c110be80bc956de5727ecf1
#
_entry.id   2f765f319c110be80bc956de5727ecf1
#
_cell.length_a   1.000
_cell.length_b   1.000
_cell.length_c   1.000
_cell.angle_alpha   90.00
_cell.angle_beta   90.00
_cell.angle_gamma   90.00
#
_symmetry.space_group_name_H-M   'P 1'
#
loop_
_entity.id
_entity.type
_entity.pdbx_description
1 polymer ?
#
loop_
_entity_poly.entity_id
_entity_poly.type
_entity_poly.pdbx_seq_one_letter_code
_entity_poly.pdbx_strand_id
1 'polypeptide(L)'
;MADQTLDTLFHETLKDIYYAERKIATALRKMSRAAQNPDLKAAFETHEQETQAQYERLSDVFETIGKKPRGKTCDAIEGIIAEGQEIMDEFKGSPALDAGLLAAAQAVEHYEIARYGTLKAWARQLGLEEAERLLDETLQEEMATDQILTGLAETVINAAAESTKA
;
A
#
# COMPACT_ATOMS: atom_id res chain seq x y z
N MET A 1 32.39 6.46 -2.87
CA MET A 1 31.23 6.04 -2.07
C MET A 1 30.20 7.15 -2.19
N ALA A 2 28.93 6.83 -2.40
CA ALA A 2 27.88 7.87 -2.33
C ALA A 2 27.86 8.44 -0.91
N ASP A 3 27.73 9.76 -0.78
CA ASP A 3 27.63 10.39 0.53
C ASP A 3 26.39 9.86 1.26
N GLN A 4 26.55 9.41 2.51
CA GLN A 4 25.47 8.90 3.35
C GLN A 4 24.69 10.07 3.97
N THR A 5 24.00 10.82 3.14
CA THR A 5 23.23 12.01 3.50
C THR A 5 21.73 11.72 3.55
N LEU A 6 20.95 12.63 4.16
CA LEU A 6 19.49 12.54 4.15
C LEU A 6 18.92 12.56 2.72
N ASP A 7 19.51 13.35 1.84
CA ASP A 7 19.13 13.40 0.41
C ASP A 7 19.30 12.01 -0.26
N THR A 8 20.44 11.36 -0.02
CA THR A 8 20.69 10.01 -0.53
C THR A 8 19.69 9.02 0.05
N LEU A 9 19.42 9.07 1.35
CA LEU A 9 18.47 8.17 2.02
C LEU A 9 17.03 8.41 1.51
N PHE A 10 16.64 9.66 1.32
CA PHE A 10 15.36 10.03 0.72
C PHE A 10 15.20 9.39 -0.67
N HIS A 11 16.20 9.57 -1.55
CA HIS A 11 16.17 9.00 -2.90
C HIS A 11 16.14 7.46 -2.89
N GLU A 12 16.91 6.81 -2.01
CA GLU A 12 16.89 5.34 -1.89
C GLU A 12 15.54 4.81 -1.40
N THR A 13 14.93 5.48 -0.40
CA THR A 13 13.61 5.11 0.11
C THR A 13 12.50 5.39 -0.91
N LEU A 14 12.64 6.45 -1.70
CA LEU A 14 11.72 6.74 -2.81
C LEU A 14 11.73 5.62 -3.87
N LYS A 15 12.88 5.01 -4.13
CA LYS A 15 12.97 3.85 -5.03
C LYS A 15 12.28 2.60 -4.46
N ASP A 16 12.33 2.41 -3.14
CA ASP A 16 11.62 1.30 -2.48
C ASP A 16 10.12 1.44 -2.63
N ILE A 17 9.54 2.61 -2.34
CA ILE A 17 8.10 2.83 -2.45
C ILE A 17 7.62 2.82 -3.91
N TYR A 18 8.39 3.33 -4.84
CA TYR A 18 8.09 3.26 -6.28
C TYR A 18 7.98 1.82 -6.79
N TYR A 19 8.85 0.94 -6.31
CA TYR A 19 8.76 -0.50 -6.58
C TYR A 19 7.52 -1.09 -5.90
N ALA A 20 7.27 -0.73 -4.64
CA ALA A 20 6.19 -1.27 -3.84
C ALA A 20 4.82 -0.98 -4.48
N GLU A 21 4.56 0.22 -4.96
CA GLU A 21 3.28 0.60 -5.60
C GLU A 21 2.90 -0.34 -6.75
N ARG A 22 3.85 -0.68 -7.60
CA ARG A 22 3.60 -1.62 -8.72
C ARG A 22 3.25 -3.02 -8.22
N LYS A 23 3.90 -3.47 -7.14
CA LYS A 23 3.63 -4.77 -6.54
C LYS A 23 2.28 -4.79 -5.85
N ILE A 24 1.94 -3.72 -5.14
CA ILE A 24 0.67 -3.54 -4.44
C ILE A 24 -0.49 -3.55 -5.44
N ALA A 25 -0.44 -2.79 -6.52
CA ALA A 25 -1.47 -2.79 -7.55
C ALA A 25 -1.73 -4.22 -8.10
N THR A 26 -0.67 -4.98 -8.33
CA THR A 26 -0.79 -6.38 -8.77
C THR A 26 -1.40 -7.29 -7.70
N ALA A 27 -1.03 -7.09 -6.44
CA ALA A 27 -1.58 -7.85 -5.31
C ALA A 27 -3.06 -7.52 -5.09
N LEU A 28 -3.45 -6.25 -5.09
CA LEU A 28 -4.85 -5.80 -4.97
C LEU A 28 -5.76 -6.40 -6.03
N ARG A 29 -5.28 -6.50 -7.28
CA ARG A 29 -6.02 -7.17 -8.37
C ARG A 29 -6.24 -8.65 -8.09
N LYS A 30 -5.30 -9.35 -7.48
CA LYS A 30 -5.49 -10.74 -7.07
C LYS A 30 -6.46 -10.85 -5.89
N MET A 31 -6.31 -9.97 -4.91
CA MET A 31 -7.15 -9.94 -3.72
C MET A 31 -8.61 -9.63 -4.06
N SER A 32 -8.86 -8.68 -4.98
CA SER A 32 -10.23 -8.37 -5.42
C SER A 32 -10.92 -9.57 -6.10
N ARG A 33 -10.16 -10.38 -6.83
CA ARG A 33 -10.69 -11.62 -7.45
C ARG A 33 -10.93 -12.74 -6.45
N ALA A 34 -10.17 -12.77 -5.35
CA ALA A 34 -10.29 -13.78 -4.30
C ALA A 34 -11.39 -13.43 -3.29
N ALA A 35 -11.66 -12.15 -3.05
CA ALA A 35 -12.64 -11.66 -2.10
C ALA A 35 -14.05 -12.20 -2.40
N GLN A 36 -14.74 -12.67 -1.36
CA GLN A 36 -16.08 -13.23 -1.43
C GLN A 36 -17.14 -12.15 -1.14
N ASN A 37 -16.84 -11.20 -0.27
CA ASN A 37 -17.74 -10.08 0.05
C ASN A 37 -17.67 -9.00 -1.05
N PRO A 38 -18.81 -8.55 -1.61
CA PRO A 38 -18.82 -7.58 -2.70
C PRO A 38 -18.31 -6.19 -2.32
N ASP A 39 -18.49 -5.77 -1.07
CA ASP A 39 -18.01 -4.45 -0.61
C ASP A 39 -16.50 -4.47 -0.44
N LEU A 40 -15.93 -5.56 0.09
CA LEU A 40 -14.48 -5.73 0.18
C LEU A 40 -13.84 -5.81 -1.20
N LYS A 41 -14.46 -6.54 -2.14
CA LYS A 41 -14.02 -6.59 -3.53
C LYS A 41 -13.99 -5.20 -4.16
N ALA A 42 -15.06 -4.43 -4.01
CA ALA A 42 -15.16 -3.06 -4.52
C ALA A 42 -14.09 -2.14 -3.89
N ALA A 43 -13.83 -2.29 -2.60
CA ALA A 43 -12.78 -1.53 -1.92
C ALA A 43 -11.39 -1.83 -2.52
N PHE A 44 -11.06 -3.09 -2.77
CA PHE A 44 -9.79 -3.46 -3.41
C PHE A 44 -9.69 -2.97 -4.86
N GLU A 45 -10.78 -2.99 -5.63
CA GLU A 45 -10.80 -2.48 -7.00
C GLU A 45 -10.62 -0.95 -7.05
N THR A 46 -11.23 -0.23 -6.12
CA THR A 46 -11.04 1.22 -5.97
C THR A 46 -9.60 1.54 -5.58
N HIS A 47 -9.08 0.85 -4.59
CA HIS A 47 -7.71 1.08 -4.13
C HIS A 47 -6.65 0.69 -5.17
N GLU A 48 -6.89 -0.31 -6.03
CA GLU A 48 -6.01 -0.60 -7.17
C GLU A 48 -5.89 0.61 -8.12
N GLN A 49 -7.01 1.30 -8.39
CA GLN A 49 -7.00 2.49 -9.26
C GLN A 49 -6.27 3.67 -8.59
N GLU A 50 -6.47 3.87 -7.30
CA GLU A 50 -5.74 4.87 -6.51
C GLU A 50 -4.24 4.59 -6.51
N THR A 51 -3.84 3.34 -6.27
CA THR A 51 -2.43 2.90 -6.31
C THR A 51 -1.78 3.18 -7.68
N GLN A 52 -2.51 3.01 -8.78
CA GLN A 52 -2.00 3.36 -10.09
C GLN A 52 -1.75 4.87 -10.23
N ALA A 53 -2.65 5.71 -9.72
CA ALA A 53 -2.47 7.17 -9.71
C ALA A 53 -1.31 7.60 -8.78
N GLN A 54 -1.14 6.93 -7.66
CA GLN A 54 -0.04 7.16 -6.72
C GLN A 54 1.31 6.79 -7.33
N TYR A 55 1.38 5.69 -8.08
CA TYR A 55 2.57 5.31 -8.84
C TYR A 55 2.97 6.38 -9.87
N GLU A 56 1.99 6.95 -10.57
CA GLU A 56 2.23 8.06 -11.52
C GLU A 56 2.70 9.32 -10.79
N ARG A 57 2.06 9.69 -9.66
CA ARG A 57 2.44 10.80 -8.79
C ARG A 57 3.87 10.67 -8.26
N LEU A 58 4.33 9.45 -7.96
CA LEU A 58 5.74 9.23 -7.60
C LEU A 58 6.71 9.57 -8.72
N SER A 59 6.32 9.37 -9.99
CA SER A 59 7.14 9.83 -11.12
C SER A 59 7.34 11.34 -11.09
N ASP A 60 6.29 12.10 -10.75
CA ASP A 60 6.38 13.55 -10.56
C ASP A 60 7.31 13.91 -9.39
N VAL A 61 7.25 13.14 -8.28
CA VAL A 61 8.19 13.33 -7.16
C VAL A 61 9.64 13.14 -7.60
N PHE A 62 9.95 12.11 -8.41
CA PHE A 62 11.28 11.93 -8.98
C PHE A 62 11.72 13.13 -9.84
N GLU A 63 10.80 13.71 -10.63
CA GLU A 63 11.07 14.89 -11.45
C GLU A 63 11.44 16.11 -10.60
N THR A 64 10.75 16.33 -9.48
CA THR A 64 11.03 17.46 -8.57
C THR A 64 12.47 17.46 -8.05
N ILE A 65 13.09 16.30 -7.94
CA ILE A 65 14.47 16.14 -7.47
C ILE A 65 15.48 15.90 -8.62
N GLY A 66 15.04 16.06 -9.87
CA GLY A 66 15.90 15.88 -11.06
C GLY A 66 16.39 14.46 -11.27
N LYS A 67 15.65 13.46 -10.82
CA LYS A 67 15.97 12.03 -10.95
C LYS A 67 14.99 11.34 -11.90
N LYS A 68 15.46 10.29 -12.57
CA LYS A 68 14.58 9.42 -13.36
C LYS A 68 13.85 8.44 -12.46
N PRO A 69 12.54 8.22 -12.66
CA PRO A 69 11.77 7.21 -11.94
C PRO A 69 12.41 5.82 -12.11
N ARG A 70 12.75 5.21 -10.99
CA ARG A 70 13.35 3.87 -10.98
C ARG A 70 13.09 3.19 -9.64
N GLY A 71 12.54 1.97 -9.70
CA GLY A 71 12.34 1.12 -8.52
C GLY A 71 13.59 0.37 -8.13
N LYS A 72 13.63 0.00 -6.86
CA LYS A 72 14.57 -0.94 -6.25
C LYS A 72 13.76 -1.98 -5.50
N THR A 73 14.13 -3.26 -5.59
CA THR A 73 13.44 -4.33 -4.87
C THR A 73 13.32 -3.98 -3.39
N CYS A 74 12.10 -4.02 -2.88
CA CYS A 74 11.76 -3.74 -1.50
C CYS A 74 11.38 -5.04 -0.78
N ASP A 75 12.28 -5.54 0.07
CA ASP A 75 12.08 -6.80 0.80
C ASP A 75 10.88 -6.73 1.74
N ALA A 76 10.58 -5.57 2.31
CA ALA A 76 9.44 -5.38 3.20
C ALA A 76 8.11 -5.66 2.47
N ILE A 77 7.89 -5.03 1.30
CA ILE A 77 6.64 -5.24 0.57
C ILE A 77 6.54 -6.65 -0.03
N GLU A 78 7.67 -7.23 -0.47
CA GLU A 78 7.68 -8.61 -0.93
C GLU A 78 7.24 -9.58 0.18
N GLY A 79 7.70 -9.37 1.42
CA GLY A 79 7.29 -10.16 2.58
C GLY A 79 5.81 -10.00 2.92
N ILE A 80 5.30 -8.77 2.96
CA ILE A 80 3.89 -8.49 3.24
C ILE A 80 2.98 -9.13 2.17
N ILE A 81 3.34 -9.00 0.90
CA ILE A 81 2.59 -9.61 -0.21
C ILE A 81 2.64 -11.14 -0.16
N ALA A 82 3.79 -11.72 0.20
CA ALA A 82 3.93 -13.17 0.36
C ALA A 82 2.99 -13.71 1.44
N GLU A 83 2.90 -13.08 2.60
CA GLU A 83 1.95 -13.44 3.66
C GLU A 83 0.48 -13.35 3.18
N GLY A 84 0.13 -12.32 2.41
CA GLY A 84 -1.20 -12.20 1.81
C GLY A 84 -1.49 -13.34 0.82
N GLN A 85 -0.50 -13.79 0.05
CA GLN A 85 -0.63 -14.92 -0.87
C GLN A 85 -0.83 -16.24 -0.11
N GLU A 86 -0.12 -16.47 0.99
CA GLU A 86 -0.31 -17.63 1.86
C GLU A 86 -1.74 -17.70 2.39
N ILE A 87 -2.30 -16.57 2.85
CA ILE A 87 -3.69 -16.47 3.29
C ILE A 87 -4.66 -16.85 2.17
N MET A 88 -4.45 -16.33 0.95
CA MET A 88 -5.30 -16.68 -0.20
C MET A 88 -5.28 -18.17 -0.53
N ASP A 89 -4.16 -18.82 -0.36
CA ASP A 89 -4.00 -20.25 -0.67
C ASP A 89 -4.57 -21.14 0.44
N GLU A 90 -4.26 -20.83 1.71
CA GLU A 90 -4.65 -21.65 2.86
C GLU A 90 -6.14 -21.52 3.20
N PHE A 91 -6.71 -20.32 3.09
CA PHE A 91 -8.09 -20.02 3.47
C PHE A 91 -9.08 -19.98 2.30
N LYS A 92 -8.66 -20.45 1.13
CA LYS A 92 -9.49 -20.46 -0.08
C LYS A 92 -10.86 -21.09 0.16
N GLY A 93 -11.92 -20.31 -0.08
CA GLY A 93 -13.31 -20.75 0.08
C GLY A 93 -13.76 -20.90 1.53
N SER A 94 -12.95 -20.52 2.51
CA SER A 94 -13.34 -20.52 3.92
C SER A 94 -14.10 -19.21 4.28
N PRO A 95 -14.94 -19.23 5.33
CA PRO A 95 -15.55 -18.00 5.84
C PRO A 95 -14.56 -16.95 6.32
N ALA A 96 -13.34 -17.35 6.71
CA ALA A 96 -12.30 -16.48 7.22
C ALA A 96 -11.43 -15.84 6.13
N LEU A 97 -11.59 -16.21 4.85
CA LEU A 97 -10.76 -15.70 3.77
C LEU A 97 -10.79 -14.17 3.70
N ASP A 98 -11.98 -13.57 3.70
CA ASP A 98 -12.12 -12.12 3.56
C ASP A 98 -11.51 -11.35 4.75
N ALA A 99 -11.62 -11.87 5.97
CA ALA A 99 -10.95 -11.31 7.14
C ALA A 99 -9.43 -11.34 7.00
N GLY A 100 -8.89 -12.44 6.49
CA GLY A 100 -7.45 -12.58 6.21
C GLY A 100 -6.97 -11.62 5.10
N LEU A 101 -7.73 -11.51 4.00
CA LEU A 101 -7.43 -10.57 2.90
C LEU A 101 -7.44 -9.12 3.40
N LEU A 102 -8.45 -8.74 4.20
CA LEU A 102 -8.55 -7.41 4.75
C LEU A 102 -7.37 -7.10 5.68
N ALA A 103 -7.00 -8.05 6.54
CA ALA A 103 -5.84 -7.90 7.43
C ALA A 103 -4.53 -7.74 6.64
N ALA A 104 -4.35 -8.50 5.56
CA ALA A 104 -3.20 -8.37 4.68
C ALA A 104 -3.17 -7.01 3.97
N ALA A 105 -4.32 -6.50 3.51
CA ALA A 105 -4.43 -5.15 2.95
C ALA A 105 -4.05 -4.09 3.97
N GLN A 106 -4.55 -4.15 5.21
CA GLN A 106 -4.19 -3.17 6.25
C GLN A 106 -2.68 -3.22 6.59
N ALA A 107 -2.03 -4.37 6.52
CA ALA A 107 -0.57 -4.43 6.66
C ALA A 107 0.15 -3.66 5.54
N VAL A 108 -0.36 -3.72 4.31
CA VAL A 108 0.12 -2.89 3.19
C VAL A 108 -0.10 -1.40 3.49
N GLU A 109 -1.32 -1.00 3.88
CA GLU A 109 -1.64 0.41 4.20
C GLU A 109 -0.72 0.98 5.27
N HIS A 110 -0.48 0.25 6.36
CA HIS A 110 0.39 0.70 7.44
C HIS A 110 1.87 0.80 7.02
N TYR A 111 2.32 -0.08 6.14
CA TYR A 111 3.63 0.06 5.49
C TYR A 111 3.71 1.36 4.68
N GLU A 112 2.71 1.65 3.85
CA GLU A 112 2.66 2.85 3.01
C GLU A 112 2.52 4.12 3.84
N ILE A 113 1.64 4.14 4.84
CA ILE A 113 1.50 5.26 5.79
C ILE A 113 2.83 5.58 6.45
N ALA A 114 3.58 4.58 6.91
CA ALA A 114 4.90 4.77 7.51
C ALA A 114 5.90 5.35 6.50
N ARG A 115 5.94 4.83 5.27
CA ARG A 115 6.89 5.25 4.25
C ARG A 115 6.57 6.64 3.69
N TYR A 116 5.32 6.92 3.35
CA TYR A 116 4.91 8.24 2.87
C TYR A 116 5.05 9.32 3.96
N GLY A 117 4.70 9.00 5.21
CA GLY A 117 4.92 9.91 6.33
C GLY A 117 6.38 10.26 6.55
N THR A 118 7.26 9.27 6.46
CA THR A 118 8.72 9.46 6.56
C THR A 118 9.26 10.28 5.39
N LEU A 119 8.91 9.93 4.16
CA LEU A 119 9.36 10.64 2.96
C LEU A 119 8.87 12.09 2.95
N LYS A 120 7.61 12.34 3.33
CA LYS A 120 7.06 13.68 3.51
C LYS A 120 7.89 14.52 4.51
N ALA A 121 8.18 13.93 5.68
CA ALA A 121 8.97 14.62 6.70
C ALA A 121 10.39 14.94 6.22
N TRP A 122 11.03 14.03 5.50
CA TRP A 122 12.35 14.26 4.94
C TRP A 122 12.33 15.26 3.79
N ALA A 123 11.31 15.25 2.92
CA ALA A 123 11.13 16.26 1.88
C ALA A 123 11.04 17.67 2.48
N ARG A 124 10.26 17.83 3.56
CA ARG A 124 10.19 19.08 4.32
C ARG A 124 11.55 19.52 4.85
N GLN A 125 12.29 18.60 5.47
CA GLN A 125 13.62 18.87 6.03
C GLN A 125 14.64 19.28 4.95
N LEU A 126 14.50 18.74 3.76
CA LEU A 126 15.34 19.04 2.59
C LEU A 126 14.89 20.28 1.80
N GLY A 127 13.78 20.92 2.17
CA GLY A 127 13.22 22.06 1.48
C GLY A 127 12.59 21.73 0.12
N LEU A 128 12.15 20.49 -0.08
CA LEU A 128 11.55 19.98 -1.31
C LEU A 128 10.02 20.15 -1.24
N GLU A 129 9.52 21.37 -1.30
CA GLU A 129 8.12 21.73 -1.03
C GLU A 129 7.12 20.98 -1.93
N GLU A 130 7.41 20.88 -3.23
CA GLU A 130 6.51 20.19 -4.16
C GLU A 130 6.51 18.68 -3.94
N ALA A 131 7.66 18.08 -3.66
CA ALA A 131 7.73 16.67 -3.26
C ALA A 131 6.95 16.41 -1.97
N GLU A 132 7.10 17.29 -0.97
CA GLU A 132 6.32 17.20 0.29
C GLU A 132 4.82 17.18 0.01
N ARG A 133 4.34 18.10 -0.83
CA ARG A 133 2.90 18.20 -1.19
C ARG A 133 2.38 16.93 -1.87
N LEU A 134 3.11 16.42 -2.84
CA LEU A 134 2.74 15.19 -3.58
C LEU A 134 2.72 13.96 -2.67
N LEU A 135 3.72 13.83 -1.80
CA LEU A 135 3.80 12.72 -0.85
C LEU A 135 2.70 12.79 0.22
N ASP A 136 2.32 14.00 0.65
CA ASP A 136 1.22 14.18 1.60
C ASP A 136 -0.13 13.80 0.99
N GLU A 137 -0.36 14.12 -0.27
CA GLU A 137 -1.57 13.74 -0.99
C GLU A 137 -1.79 12.22 -0.96
N THR A 138 -0.76 11.44 -1.28
CA THR A 138 -0.82 9.98 -1.18
C THR A 138 -1.01 9.52 0.27
N LEU A 139 -0.27 10.10 1.22
CA LEU A 139 -0.43 9.74 2.65
C LEU A 139 -1.88 9.88 3.12
N GLN A 140 -2.57 10.93 2.74
CA GLN A 140 -3.97 11.13 3.12
C GLN A 140 -4.91 10.09 2.48
N GLU A 141 -4.64 9.70 1.24
CA GLU A 141 -5.37 8.64 0.55
C GLU A 141 -5.20 7.29 1.27
N GLU A 142 -3.96 6.90 1.64
CA GLU A 142 -3.68 5.65 2.37
C GLU A 142 -4.36 5.63 3.75
N MET A 143 -4.31 6.73 4.47
CA MET A 143 -5.01 6.84 5.76
C MET A 143 -6.53 6.70 5.61
N ALA A 144 -7.12 7.24 4.54
CA ALA A 144 -8.54 7.10 4.27
C ALA A 144 -8.90 5.65 3.91
N THR A 145 -8.10 4.98 3.11
CA THR A 145 -8.29 3.56 2.75
C THR A 145 -8.21 2.66 3.97
N ASP A 146 -7.23 2.86 4.86
CA ASP A 146 -7.11 2.11 6.11
C ASP A 146 -8.37 2.25 6.98
N GLN A 147 -8.95 3.45 7.07
CA GLN A 147 -10.19 3.68 7.80
C GLN A 147 -11.39 2.96 7.15
N ILE A 148 -11.49 2.94 5.83
CA ILE A 148 -12.53 2.20 5.10
C ILE A 148 -12.42 0.70 5.40
N LEU A 149 -11.22 0.14 5.35
CA LEU A 149 -10.96 -1.27 5.65
C LEU A 149 -11.32 -1.59 7.11
N THR A 150 -10.97 -0.74 8.06
CA THR A 150 -11.36 -0.89 9.47
C THR A 150 -12.89 -0.92 9.62
N GLY A 151 -13.59 -0.01 8.97
CA GLY A 151 -15.05 0.02 8.98
C GLY A 151 -15.67 -1.26 8.42
N LEU A 152 -15.16 -1.79 7.31
CA LEU A 152 -15.63 -3.07 6.74
C LEU A 152 -15.34 -4.25 7.68
N ALA A 153 -14.16 -4.28 8.30
CA ALA A 153 -13.79 -5.34 9.24
C ALA A 153 -14.77 -5.42 10.41
N GLU A 154 -15.03 -4.28 11.07
CA GLU A 154 -15.82 -4.21 12.29
C GLU A 154 -17.33 -4.38 12.06
N THR A 155 -17.84 -3.98 10.90
CA THR A 155 -19.29 -4.00 10.64
C THR A 155 -19.77 -5.29 9.95
N VAL A 156 -18.95 -5.91 9.10
CA VAL A 156 -19.41 -7.02 8.24
C VAL A 156 -18.44 -8.19 8.23
N ILE A 157 -17.17 -7.97 7.94
CA ILE A 157 -16.23 -9.03 7.57
C ILE A 157 -15.91 -9.96 8.73
N ASN A 158 -15.58 -9.40 9.91
CA ASN A 158 -15.20 -10.22 11.07
C ASN A 158 -16.36 -11.08 11.57
N ALA A 159 -17.57 -10.55 11.59
CA ALA A 159 -18.76 -11.30 11.98
C ALA A 159 -19.06 -12.45 10.99
N ALA A 160 -18.88 -12.22 9.70
CA ALA A 160 -19.04 -13.26 8.68
C ALA A 160 -17.96 -14.36 8.79
N ALA A 161 -16.74 -13.98 9.17
CA ALA A 161 -15.62 -14.91 9.35
C ALA A 161 -15.82 -15.87 10.54
N GLU A 162 -16.52 -15.43 11.59
CA GLU A 162 -16.84 -16.25 12.76
C GLU A 162 -17.93 -17.28 12.48
N SER A 163 -18.72 -17.12 11.41
CA SER A 163 -19.81 -18.01 11.08
C SER A 163 -19.29 -19.40 10.72
N THR A 164 -19.47 -20.37 11.61
CA THR A 164 -19.28 -21.78 11.28
C THR A 164 -20.33 -22.19 10.23
N LYS A 165 -19.90 -22.71 9.08
CA LYS A 165 -20.83 -23.40 8.18
C LYS A 165 -21.46 -24.57 8.98
N ALA A 166 -22.76 -24.41 9.29
CA ALA A 166 -23.56 -25.53 9.83
C ALA A 166 -23.64 -26.67 8.80
#